data_2ccaedb50422013a9bffa97643bbd170
#
_entry.id   2ccaedb50422013a9bffa97643bbd170
#
_cell.length_a   1.000
_cell.length_b   1.000
_cell.length_c   1.000
_cell.angle_alpha   90.00
_cell.angle_beta   90.00
_cell.angle_gamma   90.00
#
_symmetry.space_group_name_H-M   'P 1'
#
loop_
_entity.id
_entity.type
_entity.pdbx_description
1 polymer ?
#
loop_
_entity_poly.entity_id
_entity_poly.type
_entity_poly.pdbx_seq_one_letter_code
_entity_poly.pdbx_strand_id
1 'polypeptide(L)'
;MLGVSPAYFFSRFTTDFTVDDYIQGLELLKSEGFSGFQLEIFHRSRLNEWLSEAAALAKRADDLNMEATQFVAHFLLAATKDEASLLSDLGLEDMKQVTDITAHFPRCRVITLPLSPFSFQAGSSFDIDSWRRLWDGLCEKLLAFASIVEASGRKLALEIVPGSLLGGTEGLMRFSRETGNKSVGYNFDTGHAWSCKENIATLPAKLAGRIYGTHLKDNFSYENLALPPGEGNISWDSVIDGLLRNGYAGSFDLEIACKTPAEVTAAYAKGKATLERVLGASKYR
;
A
#
# COMPACT_ATOMS: atom_id res chain seq x y z
N MET A 1 -12.17 -7.53 8.12
CA MET A 1 -12.65 -6.13 8.10
C MET A 1 -12.56 -5.61 6.68
N LEU A 2 -13.52 -4.80 6.24
CA LEU A 2 -13.45 -4.07 4.97
C LEU A 2 -13.03 -2.63 5.25
N GLY A 3 -12.05 -2.15 4.49
CA GLY A 3 -11.54 -0.80 4.56
C GLY A 3 -11.34 -0.20 3.16
N VAL A 4 -10.72 0.96 3.15
CA VAL A 4 -10.37 1.67 1.93
C VAL A 4 -8.91 2.09 1.95
N SER A 5 -8.27 2.06 0.79
CA SER A 5 -6.97 2.67 0.57
C SER A 5 -7.08 4.21 0.47
N PRO A 6 -5.97 4.93 0.47
CA PRO A 6 -5.96 6.37 0.29
C PRO A 6 -6.60 6.86 -1.01
N ALA A 7 -6.79 5.98 -2.00
CA ALA A 7 -7.48 6.32 -3.25
C ALA A 7 -8.88 6.88 -3.04
N TYR A 8 -9.55 6.50 -1.95
CA TYR A 8 -10.81 7.10 -1.56
C TYR A 8 -10.68 8.60 -1.28
N PHE A 9 -9.64 8.99 -0.56
CA PHE A 9 -9.42 10.38 -0.16
C PHE A 9 -8.96 11.24 -1.34
N PHE A 10 -7.94 10.81 -2.08
CA PHE A 10 -7.48 11.62 -3.22
C PHE A 10 -8.48 11.68 -4.37
N SER A 11 -9.36 10.69 -4.53
CA SER A 11 -10.46 10.76 -5.49
C SER A 11 -11.54 11.77 -5.09
N ARG A 12 -11.68 12.09 -3.79
CA ARG A 12 -12.64 13.09 -3.28
C ARG A 12 -12.04 14.48 -3.15
N PHE A 13 -10.79 14.59 -2.69
CA PHE A 13 -10.17 15.83 -2.23
C PHE A 13 -8.89 16.20 -2.99
N THR A 14 -8.61 15.54 -4.12
CA THR A 14 -7.34 15.60 -4.85
C THR A 14 -6.16 15.01 -4.07
N THR A 15 -4.97 14.98 -4.70
CA THR A 15 -3.75 14.47 -4.04
C THR A 15 -3.15 15.43 -2.99
N ASP A 16 -3.62 16.68 -2.95
CA ASP A 16 -3.17 17.70 -1.98
C ASP A 16 -4.11 17.80 -0.76
N PHE A 17 -4.75 16.69 -0.39
CA PHE A 17 -5.66 16.63 0.75
C PHE A 17 -4.96 16.98 2.07
N THR A 18 -5.73 17.60 2.96
CA THR A 18 -5.35 18.02 4.30
C THR A 18 -5.80 16.98 5.34
N VAL A 19 -5.38 17.16 6.60
CA VAL A 19 -5.93 16.37 7.73
C VAL A 19 -7.42 16.65 7.92
N ASP A 20 -7.89 17.87 7.70
CA ASP A 20 -9.33 18.19 7.75
C ASP A 20 -10.12 17.46 6.67
N ASP A 21 -9.59 17.33 5.44
CA ASP A 21 -10.18 16.52 4.38
C ASP A 21 -10.28 15.04 4.79
N TYR A 22 -9.24 14.53 5.50
CA TYR A 22 -9.28 13.17 6.05
C TYR A 22 -10.38 13.00 7.08
N ILE A 23 -10.54 13.95 8.00
CA ILE A 23 -11.60 13.94 9.01
C ILE A 23 -12.98 13.90 8.34
N GLN A 24 -13.20 14.78 7.36
CA GLN A 24 -14.43 14.78 6.58
C GLN A 24 -14.65 13.45 5.84
N GLY A 25 -13.59 12.91 5.23
CA GLY A 25 -13.62 11.61 4.55
C GLY A 25 -13.98 10.45 5.48
N LEU A 26 -13.50 10.45 6.73
CA LEU A 26 -13.87 9.44 7.73
C LEU A 26 -15.37 9.46 8.08
N GLU A 27 -15.98 10.63 8.16
CA GLU A 27 -17.42 10.78 8.40
C GLU A 27 -18.23 10.16 7.24
N LEU A 28 -17.80 10.43 6.01
CA LEU A 28 -18.42 9.85 4.82
C LEU A 28 -18.24 8.32 4.79
N LEU A 29 -17.03 7.82 5.00
CA LEU A 29 -16.75 6.38 5.06
C LEU A 29 -17.61 5.67 6.11
N LYS A 30 -17.77 6.27 7.28
CA LYS A 30 -18.62 5.74 8.33
C LYS A 30 -20.07 5.63 7.86
N SER A 31 -20.59 6.66 7.19
CA SER A 31 -21.96 6.67 6.65
C SER A 31 -22.15 5.65 5.52
N GLU A 32 -21.08 5.34 4.74
CA GLU A 32 -21.05 4.33 3.70
C GLU A 32 -20.83 2.90 4.23
N GLY A 33 -20.71 2.75 5.57
CA GLY A 33 -20.63 1.46 6.25
C GLY A 33 -19.27 0.78 6.14
N PHE A 34 -18.21 1.54 6.00
CA PHE A 34 -16.83 1.05 6.18
C PHE A 34 -16.42 1.15 7.65
N SER A 35 -15.46 0.32 8.06
CA SER A 35 -14.91 0.32 9.42
C SER A 35 -13.39 0.48 9.45
N GLY A 36 -12.72 0.29 8.30
CA GLY A 36 -11.29 0.46 8.14
C GLY A 36 -10.94 1.54 7.12
N PHE A 37 -9.79 2.16 7.32
CA PHE A 37 -9.20 3.12 6.39
C PHE A 37 -7.68 3.05 6.47
N GLN A 38 -7.02 3.53 5.43
CA GLN A 38 -5.58 3.70 5.46
C GLN A 38 -5.22 5.18 5.58
N LEU A 39 -4.16 5.46 6.31
CA LEU A 39 -3.55 6.78 6.39
C LEU A 39 -2.61 6.99 5.20
N GLU A 40 -2.47 8.20 4.71
CA GLU A 40 -1.50 8.55 3.68
C GLU A 40 -1.03 9.99 3.78
N ILE A 41 0.24 10.19 3.48
CA ILE A 41 0.75 11.49 3.04
C ILE A 41 1.18 11.34 1.59
N PHE A 42 0.48 12.03 0.69
CA PHE A 42 0.77 11.97 -0.74
C PHE A 42 1.95 12.89 -1.11
N HIS A 43 1.95 14.12 -0.60
CA HIS A 43 3.01 15.10 -0.81
C HIS A 43 3.80 15.38 0.46
N ARG A 44 5.13 15.35 0.38
CA ARG A 44 6.01 15.62 1.52
C ARG A 44 5.74 16.98 2.19
N SER A 45 5.26 17.95 1.44
CA SER A 45 4.89 19.29 1.98
C SER A 45 3.84 19.23 3.09
N ARG A 46 3.03 18.17 3.16
CA ARG A 46 2.00 17.97 4.19
C ARG A 46 2.53 17.30 5.47
N LEU A 47 3.77 16.81 5.49
CA LEU A 47 4.30 16.02 6.60
C LEU A 47 4.24 16.76 7.94
N ASN A 48 4.56 18.05 7.98
CA ASN A 48 4.51 18.84 9.22
C ASN A 48 3.07 19.03 9.74
N GLU A 49 2.10 19.22 8.84
CA GLU A 49 0.68 19.29 9.18
C GLU A 49 0.24 17.97 9.84
N TRP A 50 0.56 16.83 9.22
CA TRP A 50 0.24 15.52 9.73
C TRP A 50 0.88 15.23 11.09
N LEU A 51 2.13 15.68 11.32
CA LEU A 51 2.80 15.54 12.62
C LEU A 51 2.06 16.34 13.71
N SER A 52 1.61 17.55 13.40
CA SER A 52 0.91 18.40 14.38
C SER A 52 -0.52 17.94 14.66
N GLU A 53 -1.21 17.36 13.67
CA GLU A 53 -2.63 17.04 13.73
C GLU A 53 -2.92 15.53 13.95
N ALA A 54 -1.88 14.68 13.99
CA ALA A 54 -2.04 13.22 14.14
C ALA A 54 -2.92 12.81 15.33
N ALA A 55 -2.76 13.49 16.47
CA ALA A 55 -3.54 13.21 17.69
C ALA A 55 -5.02 13.55 17.51
N ALA A 56 -5.33 14.66 16.84
CA ALA A 56 -6.71 15.08 16.56
C ALA A 56 -7.39 14.12 15.58
N LEU A 57 -6.69 13.75 14.52
CA LEU A 57 -7.17 12.76 13.55
C LEU A 57 -7.41 11.38 14.20
N ALA A 58 -6.49 10.92 15.04
CA ALA A 58 -6.63 9.65 15.75
C ALA A 58 -7.84 9.66 16.68
N LYS A 59 -8.01 10.76 17.44
CA LYS A 59 -9.19 10.93 18.30
C LYS A 59 -10.48 10.90 17.48
N ARG A 60 -10.53 11.58 16.33
CA ARG A 60 -11.72 11.58 15.48
C ARG A 60 -12.03 10.20 14.91
N ALA A 61 -11.01 9.45 14.50
CA ALA A 61 -11.18 8.07 14.06
C ALA A 61 -11.77 7.18 15.17
N ASP A 62 -11.28 7.32 16.40
CA ASP A 62 -11.80 6.59 17.56
C ASP A 62 -13.26 6.99 17.88
N ASP A 63 -13.60 8.29 17.88
CA ASP A 63 -14.95 8.80 18.11
C ASP A 63 -15.95 8.23 17.07
N LEU A 64 -15.49 8.00 15.83
CA LEU A 64 -16.26 7.38 14.77
C LEU A 64 -16.23 5.84 14.80
N ASN A 65 -15.44 5.24 15.69
CA ASN A 65 -15.16 3.81 15.71
C ASN A 65 -14.66 3.30 14.35
N MET A 66 -13.68 4.03 13.78
CA MET A 66 -12.97 3.69 12.55
C MET A 66 -11.56 3.24 12.87
N GLU A 67 -11.04 2.24 12.15
CA GLU A 67 -9.72 1.68 12.40
C GLU A 67 -8.74 2.03 11.28
N ALA A 68 -7.62 2.68 11.64
CA ALA A 68 -6.49 2.85 10.74
C ALA A 68 -5.82 1.49 10.54
N THR A 69 -5.90 0.92 9.32
CA THR A 69 -5.42 -0.43 8.99
C THR A 69 -3.94 -0.43 8.69
N GLN A 70 -3.47 0.59 7.97
CA GLN A 70 -2.07 0.82 7.65
C GLN A 70 -1.80 2.29 7.31
N PHE A 71 -0.52 2.66 7.21
CA PHE A 71 -0.07 3.96 6.74
C PHE A 71 0.67 3.78 5.42
N VAL A 72 0.23 4.45 4.37
CA VAL A 72 0.90 4.48 3.06
C VAL A 72 1.81 5.70 2.98
N ALA A 73 3.11 5.50 2.96
CA ALA A 73 4.11 6.56 2.87
C ALA A 73 4.38 6.91 1.39
N HIS A 74 3.36 7.39 0.66
CA HIS A 74 3.41 7.59 -0.78
C HIS A 74 4.53 8.54 -1.21
N PHE A 75 4.73 9.65 -0.51
CA PHE A 75 5.78 10.62 -0.83
C PHE A 75 7.20 10.04 -0.78
N LEU A 76 7.41 8.90 -0.09
CA LEU A 76 8.69 8.19 -0.04
C LEU A 76 9.01 7.41 -1.33
N LEU A 77 8.09 7.34 -2.31
CA LEU A 77 8.43 6.93 -3.68
C LEU A 77 9.70 7.64 -4.19
N ALA A 78 9.88 8.90 -3.80
CA ALA A 78 11.06 9.69 -4.16
C ALA A 78 12.39 9.03 -3.75
N ALA A 79 12.40 8.21 -2.70
CA ALA A 79 13.63 7.57 -2.18
C ALA A 79 14.17 6.43 -3.05
N THR A 80 13.34 5.89 -3.96
CA THR A 80 13.70 4.74 -4.81
C THR A 80 13.51 5.00 -6.30
N LYS A 81 13.30 6.27 -6.70
CA LYS A 81 12.94 6.63 -8.08
C LYS A 81 14.10 6.61 -9.09
N ASP A 82 15.32 6.81 -8.63
CA ASP A 82 16.54 6.90 -9.44
C ASP A 82 17.78 6.54 -8.61
N GLU A 83 18.94 6.39 -9.28
CA GLU A 83 20.19 6.00 -8.64
C GLU A 83 20.63 6.99 -7.53
N ALA A 84 20.53 8.30 -7.76
CA ALA A 84 20.99 9.30 -6.80
C ALA A 84 20.12 9.26 -5.52
N SER A 85 18.81 9.14 -5.67
CA SER A 85 17.88 9.00 -4.54
C SER A 85 18.08 7.67 -3.82
N LEU A 86 18.26 6.58 -4.57
CA LEU A 86 18.43 5.24 -4.02
C LEU A 86 19.68 5.12 -3.16
N LEU A 87 20.82 5.65 -3.62
CA LEU A 87 22.12 5.54 -2.94
C LEU A 87 22.39 6.63 -1.88
N SER A 88 21.38 7.42 -1.52
CA SER A 88 21.45 8.46 -0.49
C SER A 88 20.61 8.11 0.73
N ASP A 89 20.68 8.92 1.79
CA ASP A 89 19.83 8.79 2.99
C ASP A 89 18.41 9.37 2.79
N LEU A 90 18.04 9.72 1.54
CA LEU A 90 16.73 10.31 1.23
C LEU A 90 15.60 9.44 1.78
N GLY A 91 14.71 10.03 2.55
CA GLY A 91 13.52 9.41 3.11
C GLY A 91 13.71 8.74 4.47
N LEU A 92 14.95 8.50 4.95
CA LEU A 92 15.14 7.81 6.23
C LEU A 92 14.62 8.64 7.42
N GLU A 93 14.89 9.93 7.45
CA GLU A 93 14.35 10.81 8.50
C GLU A 93 12.84 10.98 8.37
N ASP A 94 12.33 11.10 7.15
CA ASP A 94 10.91 11.19 6.89
C ASP A 94 10.17 9.90 7.35
N MET A 95 10.78 8.72 7.22
CA MET A 95 10.21 7.47 7.73
C MET A 95 10.11 7.47 9.27
N LYS A 96 11.05 8.05 9.99
CA LYS A 96 10.94 8.23 11.46
C LYS A 96 9.74 9.08 11.81
N GLN A 97 9.55 10.19 11.09
CA GLN A 97 8.37 11.06 11.27
C GLN A 97 7.06 10.34 10.95
N VAL A 98 7.03 9.45 9.95
CA VAL A 98 5.89 8.55 9.72
C VAL A 98 5.63 7.63 10.92
N THR A 99 6.69 7.11 11.55
CA THR A 99 6.51 6.29 12.77
C THR A 99 5.97 7.11 13.95
N ASP A 100 6.34 8.38 14.08
CA ASP A 100 5.79 9.29 15.09
C ASP A 100 4.29 9.56 14.87
N ILE A 101 3.87 9.83 13.63
CA ILE A 101 2.45 9.97 13.29
C ILE A 101 1.69 8.69 13.65
N THR A 102 2.20 7.53 13.22
CA THR A 102 1.50 6.25 13.45
C THR A 102 1.48 5.86 14.92
N ALA A 103 2.31 6.45 15.79
CA ALA A 103 2.25 6.22 17.25
C ALA A 103 0.89 6.63 17.85
N HIS A 104 0.19 7.59 17.25
CA HIS A 104 -1.15 7.98 17.65
C HIS A 104 -2.25 6.97 17.25
N PHE A 105 -1.92 5.99 16.39
CA PHE A 105 -2.85 4.98 15.89
C PHE A 105 -2.40 3.58 16.33
N PRO A 106 -2.72 3.15 17.55
CA PRO A 106 -2.16 1.91 18.13
C PRO A 106 -2.56 0.63 17.39
N ARG A 107 -3.64 0.66 16.60
CA ARG A 107 -4.07 -0.46 15.76
C ARG A 107 -3.43 -0.47 14.38
N CYS A 108 -2.84 0.64 13.93
CA CYS A 108 -2.05 0.72 12.70
C CYS A 108 -0.72 -0.03 12.87
N ARG A 109 -0.67 -1.27 12.41
CA ARG A 109 0.49 -2.16 12.58
C ARG A 109 1.40 -2.25 11.38
N VAL A 110 1.02 -1.65 10.26
CA VAL A 110 1.71 -1.74 8.98
C VAL A 110 2.01 -0.35 8.45
N ILE A 111 3.25 -0.15 8.01
CA ILE A 111 3.63 0.98 7.17
C ILE A 111 3.94 0.43 5.79
N THR A 112 3.25 0.93 4.78
CA THR A 112 3.43 0.55 3.40
C THR A 112 4.33 1.56 2.71
N LEU A 113 5.39 1.06 2.10
CA LEU A 113 6.34 1.82 1.27
C LEU A 113 6.10 1.45 -0.19
N PRO A 114 5.49 2.34 -0.98
CA PRO A 114 5.43 2.18 -2.42
C PRO A 114 6.83 2.34 -3.05
N LEU A 115 7.18 1.45 -3.97
CA LEU A 115 8.44 1.52 -4.71
C LEU A 115 8.21 2.15 -6.08
N SER A 116 8.86 3.27 -6.36
CA SER A 116 8.71 4.01 -7.60
C SER A 116 9.08 3.17 -8.83
N PRO A 117 8.44 3.39 -9.99
CA PRO A 117 9.08 3.08 -11.27
C PRO A 117 10.46 3.71 -11.30
N PHE A 118 11.48 2.92 -11.67
CA PHE A 118 12.87 3.38 -11.63
C PHE A 118 13.23 4.13 -12.90
N SER A 119 13.72 5.34 -12.75
CA SER A 119 14.10 6.21 -13.86
C SER A 119 15.60 6.15 -14.12
N PHE A 120 15.97 5.91 -15.37
CA PHE A 120 17.34 5.96 -15.84
C PHE A 120 17.60 7.24 -16.62
N GLN A 121 18.83 7.76 -16.51
CA GLN A 121 19.23 8.86 -17.38
C GLN A 121 19.25 8.40 -18.84
N ALA A 122 18.73 9.20 -19.75
CA ALA A 122 18.75 8.90 -21.17
C ALA A 122 20.18 8.63 -21.67
N GLY A 123 20.38 7.57 -22.42
CA GLY A 123 21.70 7.15 -22.93
C GLY A 123 22.54 6.34 -21.94
N SER A 124 22.06 6.08 -20.71
CA SER A 124 22.76 5.19 -19.78
C SER A 124 22.85 3.78 -20.34
N SER A 125 24.01 3.15 -20.15
CA SER A 125 24.21 1.72 -20.38
C SER A 125 24.64 1.08 -19.06
N PHE A 126 24.15 -0.12 -18.80
CA PHE A 126 24.43 -0.85 -17.57
C PHE A 126 25.25 -2.10 -17.87
N ASP A 127 26.35 -2.24 -17.14
CA ASP A 127 27.10 -3.48 -17.02
C ASP A 127 26.70 -4.22 -15.74
N ILE A 128 27.33 -5.37 -15.51
CA ILE A 128 27.01 -6.19 -14.34
C ILE A 128 27.33 -5.50 -13.00
N ASP A 129 28.35 -4.65 -12.96
CA ASP A 129 28.77 -3.97 -11.73
C ASP A 129 27.85 -2.81 -11.42
N SER A 130 27.38 -2.07 -12.43
CA SER A 130 26.33 -1.06 -12.28
C SER A 130 25.04 -1.68 -11.76
N TRP A 131 24.63 -2.83 -12.32
CA TRP A 131 23.45 -3.55 -11.84
C TRP A 131 23.61 -4.01 -10.38
N ARG A 132 24.76 -4.60 -10.03
CA ARG A 132 25.03 -5.02 -8.64
C ARG A 132 24.95 -3.85 -7.68
N ARG A 133 25.59 -2.73 -8.00
CA ARG A 133 25.56 -1.53 -7.16
C ARG A 133 24.12 -1.03 -6.91
N LEU A 134 23.27 -1.01 -7.93
CA LEU A 134 21.86 -0.62 -7.78
C LEU A 134 21.08 -1.61 -6.92
N TRP A 135 21.30 -2.91 -7.14
CA TRP A 135 20.63 -3.94 -6.36
C TRP A 135 21.06 -3.92 -4.89
N ASP A 136 22.35 -3.81 -4.61
CA ASP A 136 22.90 -3.76 -3.26
C ASP A 136 22.39 -2.48 -2.55
N GLY A 137 22.40 -1.33 -3.23
CA GLY A 137 21.84 -0.08 -2.73
C GLY A 137 20.34 -0.17 -2.42
N LEU A 138 19.56 -0.87 -3.26
CA LEU A 138 18.16 -1.14 -2.96
C LEU A 138 18.01 -1.99 -1.70
N CYS A 139 18.80 -3.05 -1.57
CA CYS A 139 18.77 -3.92 -0.40
C CYS A 139 19.12 -3.12 0.88
N GLU A 140 20.19 -2.33 0.85
CA GLU A 140 20.59 -1.49 1.98
C GLU A 140 19.50 -0.47 2.37
N LYS A 141 18.93 0.21 1.38
CA LYS A 141 17.84 1.18 1.60
C LYS A 141 16.62 0.52 2.24
N LEU A 142 16.19 -0.63 1.73
CA LEU A 142 15.03 -1.35 2.27
C LEU A 142 15.30 -1.88 3.69
N LEU A 143 16.52 -2.34 3.99
CA LEU A 143 16.92 -2.74 5.34
C LEU A 143 16.91 -1.56 6.31
N ALA A 144 17.39 -0.39 5.87
CA ALA A 144 17.37 0.82 6.69
C ALA A 144 15.92 1.26 7.02
N PHE A 145 15.02 1.28 6.04
CA PHE A 145 13.60 1.53 6.28
C PHE A 145 12.97 0.49 7.21
N ALA A 146 13.27 -0.80 6.98
CA ALA A 146 12.76 -1.89 7.82
C ALA A 146 13.19 -1.71 9.28
N SER A 147 14.46 -1.39 9.53
CA SER A 147 14.99 -1.15 10.88
C SER A 147 14.25 -0.02 11.61
N ILE A 148 13.97 1.10 10.93
CA ILE A 148 13.21 2.23 11.50
C ILE A 148 11.78 1.80 11.87
N VAL A 149 11.10 1.11 10.94
CA VAL A 149 9.71 0.68 11.13
C VAL A 149 9.60 -0.36 12.24
N GLU A 150 10.50 -1.35 12.27
CA GLU A 150 10.53 -2.38 13.30
C GLU A 150 10.80 -1.82 14.69
N ALA A 151 11.70 -0.82 14.81
CA ALA A 151 11.97 -0.14 16.07
C ALA A 151 10.71 0.53 16.64
N SER A 152 9.74 0.89 15.81
CA SER A 152 8.43 1.41 16.24
C SER A 152 7.40 0.33 16.60
N GLY A 153 7.76 -0.95 16.52
CA GLY A 153 6.87 -2.10 16.75
C GLY A 153 5.90 -2.38 15.60
N ARG A 154 6.20 -1.89 14.40
CA ARG A 154 5.38 -2.06 13.19
C ARG A 154 6.08 -2.93 12.16
N LYS A 155 5.35 -3.32 11.11
CA LYS A 155 5.85 -4.09 9.98
C LYS A 155 5.95 -3.21 8.75
N LEU A 156 7.04 -3.36 8.00
CA LEU A 156 7.20 -2.72 6.69
C LEU A 156 6.61 -3.63 5.61
N ALA A 157 5.64 -3.12 4.86
CA ALA A 157 5.13 -3.74 3.64
C ALA A 157 5.62 -2.97 2.41
N LEU A 158 6.01 -3.66 1.37
CA LEU A 158 6.34 -3.03 0.09
C LEU A 158 5.14 -3.10 -0.84
N GLU A 159 4.80 -1.98 -1.43
CA GLU A 159 3.91 -1.92 -2.59
C GLU A 159 4.78 -1.84 -3.84
N ILE A 160 4.76 -2.90 -4.64
CA ILE A 160 5.66 -3.02 -5.80
C ILE A 160 4.95 -2.46 -7.02
N VAL A 161 5.23 -1.18 -7.32
CA VAL A 161 4.69 -0.52 -8.51
C VAL A 161 5.37 -1.07 -9.77
N PRO A 162 4.61 -1.29 -10.87
CA PRO A 162 5.20 -1.73 -12.14
C PRO A 162 6.34 -0.82 -12.60
N GLY A 163 7.47 -1.43 -12.98
CA GLY A 163 8.68 -0.70 -13.38
C GLY A 163 9.62 -0.34 -12.23
N SER A 164 9.31 -0.69 -10.98
CA SER A 164 10.25 -0.55 -9.86
C SER A 164 11.50 -1.44 -10.05
N LEU A 165 12.61 -1.02 -9.44
CA LEU A 165 13.87 -1.79 -9.52
C LEU A 165 13.75 -3.20 -8.91
N LEU A 166 12.85 -3.38 -7.94
CA LEU A 166 12.55 -4.69 -7.36
C LEU A 166 11.88 -5.66 -8.34
N GLY A 167 11.11 -5.13 -9.30
CA GLY A 167 10.57 -5.85 -10.45
C GLY A 167 9.29 -6.66 -10.19
N GLY A 168 9.01 -7.07 -8.97
CA GLY A 168 7.84 -7.89 -8.61
C GLY A 168 8.07 -8.76 -7.38
N THR A 169 7.17 -9.71 -7.12
CA THR A 169 7.25 -10.56 -5.92
C THR A 169 8.46 -11.51 -5.95
N GLU A 170 8.99 -11.90 -7.13
CA GLU A 170 10.28 -12.62 -7.21
C GLU A 170 11.45 -11.77 -6.71
N GLY A 171 11.44 -10.46 -6.98
CA GLY A 171 12.43 -9.54 -6.43
C GLY A 171 12.36 -9.47 -4.91
N LEU A 172 11.15 -9.43 -4.32
CA LEU A 172 10.97 -9.49 -2.87
C LEU A 172 11.51 -10.81 -2.29
N MET A 173 11.24 -11.93 -2.94
CA MET A 173 11.78 -13.23 -2.52
C MET A 173 13.31 -13.30 -2.65
N ARG A 174 13.87 -12.72 -3.71
CA ARG A 174 15.30 -12.57 -3.89
C ARG A 174 15.92 -11.71 -2.81
N PHE A 175 15.37 -10.51 -2.55
CA PHE A 175 15.78 -9.63 -1.44
C PHE A 175 15.85 -10.41 -0.13
N SER A 176 14.79 -11.14 0.20
CA SER A 176 14.74 -11.93 1.44
C SER A 176 15.80 -13.02 1.53
N ARG A 177 16.10 -13.70 0.43
CA ARG A 177 17.14 -14.73 0.39
C ARG A 177 18.55 -14.16 0.54
N GLU A 178 18.84 -13.07 -0.16
CA GLU A 178 20.18 -12.48 -0.19
C GLU A 178 20.52 -11.70 1.08
N THR A 179 19.53 -11.02 1.69
CA THR A 179 19.75 -10.25 2.92
C THR A 179 19.48 -11.05 4.19
N GLY A 180 18.81 -12.19 4.09
CA GLY A 180 18.30 -12.94 5.25
C GLY A 180 17.11 -12.30 5.95
N ASN A 181 16.65 -11.10 5.50
CA ASN A 181 15.52 -10.42 6.10
C ASN A 181 14.19 -11.13 5.75
N LYS A 182 13.41 -11.43 6.78
CA LYS A 182 12.09 -12.08 6.66
C LYS A 182 10.94 -11.21 7.16
N SER A 183 11.24 -10.03 7.69
CA SER A 183 10.25 -9.14 8.29
C SER A 183 9.64 -8.15 7.30
N VAL A 184 10.35 -7.81 6.23
CA VAL A 184 9.79 -7.02 5.13
C VAL A 184 8.77 -7.87 4.39
N GLY A 185 7.51 -7.38 4.35
CA GLY A 185 6.40 -8.06 3.71
C GLY A 185 5.91 -7.34 2.46
N TYR A 186 4.70 -7.68 2.06
CA TYR A 186 4.07 -7.22 0.85
C TYR A 186 2.71 -6.59 1.15
N ASN A 187 2.46 -5.42 0.61
CA ASN A 187 1.12 -4.90 0.44
C ASN A 187 0.58 -5.44 -0.89
N PHE A 188 -0.36 -6.37 -0.81
CA PHE A 188 -0.87 -7.05 -2.00
C PHE A 188 -1.80 -6.14 -2.78
N ASP A 189 -1.22 -5.42 -3.72
CA ASP A 189 -1.94 -4.66 -4.71
C ASP A 189 -2.26 -5.56 -5.91
N THR A 190 -3.54 -5.88 -6.07
CA THR A 190 -4.00 -6.79 -7.12
C THR A 190 -3.82 -6.22 -8.52
N GLY A 191 -3.97 -4.91 -8.70
CA GLY A 191 -3.78 -4.24 -9.98
C GLY A 191 -2.32 -4.15 -10.39
N HIS A 192 -1.44 -3.77 -9.48
CA HIS A 192 -0.01 -3.71 -9.75
C HIS A 192 0.59 -5.08 -10.05
N ALA A 193 0.24 -6.09 -9.24
CA ALA A 193 0.69 -7.45 -9.48
C ALA A 193 0.27 -7.97 -10.87
N TRP A 194 -0.98 -7.71 -11.25
CA TRP A 194 -1.46 -8.12 -12.57
C TRP A 194 -0.79 -7.34 -13.70
N SER A 195 -0.60 -6.03 -13.54
CA SER A 195 0.14 -5.21 -14.52
C SER A 195 1.60 -5.67 -14.68
N CYS A 196 2.20 -6.21 -13.61
CA CYS A 196 3.51 -6.89 -13.65
C CYS A 196 3.45 -8.30 -14.27
N LYS A 197 2.28 -8.73 -14.79
CA LYS A 197 2.05 -10.05 -15.40
C LYS A 197 2.24 -11.22 -14.42
N GLU A 198 2.06 -10.98 -13.12
CA GLU A 198 2.10 -12.03 -12.13
C GLU A 198 0.76 -12.79 -12.08
N ASN A 199 0.81 -14.07 -11.76
CA ASN A 199 -0.41 -14.85 -11.52
C ASN A 199 -0.94 -14.56 -10.11
N ILE A 200 -1.85 -13.59 -10.00
CA ILE A 200 -2.35 -13.07 -8.72
C ILE A 200 -3.06 -14.13 -7.87
N ALA A 201 -3.66 -15.16 -8.47
CA ALA A 201 -4.30 -16.24 -7.73
C ALA A 201 -3.29 -17.10 -6.94
N THR A 202 -2.02 -17.14 -7.36
CA THR A 202 -0.97 -17.91 -6.68
C THR A 202 -0.20 -17.11 -5.63
N LEU A 203 -0.26 -15.77 -5.67
CA LEU A 203 0.53 -14.90 -4.79
C LEU A 203 0.22 -15.09 -3.30
N PRO A 204 -1.04 -15.29 -2.87
CA PRO A 204 -1.32 -15.55 -1.46
C PRO A 204 -0.61 -16.79 -0.91
N ALA A 205 -0.49 -17.84 -1.70
CA ALA A 205 0.25 -19.05 -1.30
C ALA A 205 1.77 -18.83 -1.34
N LYS A 206 2.28 -18.18 -2.40
CA LYS A 206 3.70 -17.85 -2.58
C LYS A 206 4.24 -16.98 -1.45
N LEU A 207 3.43 -16.04 -0.96
CA LEU A 207 3.81 -15.06 0.06
C LEU A 207 3.10 -15.33 1.41
N ALA A 208 2.72 -16.58 1.68
CA ALA A 208 2.05 -16.96 2.92
C ALA A 208 2.80 -16.43 4.16
N GLY A 209 2.10 -15.73 5.07
CA GLY A 209 2.66 -15.09 6.24
C GLY A 209 3.43 -13.79 6.00
N ARG A 210 3.55 -13.34 4.74
CA ARG A 210 4.27 -12.12 4.35
C ARG A 210 3.39 -11.05 3.68
N ILE A 211 2.12 -11.31 3.47
CA ILE A 211 1.14 -10.30 3.04
C ILE A 211 0.66 -9.59 4.31
N TYR A 212 0.95 -8.30 4.44
CA TYR A 212 0.62 -7.50 5.62
C TYR A 212 -0.52 -6.54 5.39
N GLY A 213 -0.78 -6.17 4.14
CA GLY A 213 -1.87 -5.29 3.74
C GLY A 213 -2.37 -5.63 2.34
N THR A 214 -3.44 -4.99 1.93
CA THR A 214 -4.01 -5.16 0.59
C THR A 214 -4.43 -3.83 -0.02
N HIS A 215 -4.28 -3.74 -1.36
CA HIS A 215 -4.96 -2.77 -2.22
C HIS A 215 -5.74 -3.56 -3.27
N LEU A 216 -7.06 -3.63 -3.07
CA LEU A 216 -7.94 -4.46 -3.89
C LEU A 216 -8.63 -3.61 -4.95
N LYS A 217 -8.17 -3.76 -6.17
CA LYS A 217 -8.69 -3.10 -7.38
C LYS A 217 -8.74 -4.06 -8.55
N ASP A 218 -9.68 -3.85 -9.44
CA ASP A 218 -9.85 -4.67 -10.64
C ASP A 218 -9.19 -4.03 -11.86
N ASN A 219 -8.83 -4.85 -12.82
CA ASN A 219 -8.21 -4.45 -14.08
C ASN A 219 -8.68 -5.36 -15.21
N PHE A 220 -8.50 -4.90 -16.44
CA PHE A 220 -8.56 -5.75 -17.63
C PHE A 220 -7.14 -6.19 -17.99
N SER A 221 -6.83 -7.48 -17.75
CA SER A 221 -5.52 -8.06 -18.07
C SER A 221 -4.35 -7.23 -17.48
N TYR A 222 -3.47 -6.70 -18.31
CA TYR A 222 -2.25 -6.01 -17.87
C TYR A 222 -2.39 -4.49 -17.71
N GLU A 223 -3.59 -3.98 -17.86
CA GLU A 223 -3.86 -2.57 -17.59
C GLU A 223 -3.86 -2.31 -16.08
N ASN A 224 -3.61 -1.07 -15.69
CA ASN A 224 -3.67 -0.64 -14.29
C ASN A 224 -4.74 0.45 -14.15
N LEU A 225 -6.00 0.03 -14.14
CA LEU A 225 -7.15 0.93 -14.23
C LEU A 225 -7.74 1.29 -12.87
N ALA A 226 -7.42 0.52 -11.82
CA ALA A 226 -7.97 0.67 -10.48
C ALA A 226 -9.52 0.70 -10.45
N LEU A 227 -10.14 -0.26 -11.15
CA LEU A 227 -11.60 -0.42 -11.22
C LEU A 227 -12.16 -1.02 -9.92
N PRO A 228 -13.46 -0.81 -9.65
CA PRO A 228 -14.16 -1.55 -8.60
C PRO A 228 -14.03 -3.07 -8.80
N PRO A 229 -13.76 -3.86 -7.74
CA PRO A 229 -13.84 -5.31 -7.80
C PRO A 229 -15.13 -5.82 -8.46
N GLY A 230 -14.98 -6.66 -9.49
CA GLY A 230 -16.07 -7.19 -10.31
C GLY A 230 -16.34 -6.43 -11.60
N GLU A 231 -15.63 -5.34 -11.90
CA GLU A 231 -15.72 -4.62 -13.16
C GLU A 231 -14.63 -4.99 -14.16
N GLY A 232 -13.58 -5.68 -13.73
CA GLY A 232 -12.53 -6.23 -14.57
C GLY A 232 -12.67 -7.74 -14.73
N ASN A 233 -11.52 -8.41 -14.87
CA ASN A 233 -11.48 -9.86 -15.03
C ASN A 233 -10.56 -10.57 -14.02
N ILE A 234 -10.33 -9.97 -12.85
CA ILE A 234 -9.71 -10.63 -11.71
C ILE A 234 -10.67 -11.69 -11.12
N SER A 235 -10.18 -12.89 -10.90
CA SER A 235 -10.94 -13.95 -10.21
C SER A 235 -10.97 -13.68 -8.70
N TRP A 236 -11.94 -12.91 -8.24
CA TRP A 236 -12.04 -12.50 -6.84
C TRP A 236 -12.22 -13.66 -5.87
N ASP A 237 -12.98 -14.68 -6.26
CA ASP A 237 -13.13 -15.89 -5.44
C ASP A 237 -11.76 -16.56 -5.21
N SER A 238 -10.93 -16.68 -6.25
CA SER A 238 -9.59 -17.26 -6.14
C SER A 238 -8.64 -16.42 -5.29
N VAL A 239 -8.69 -15.08 -5.40
CA VAL A 239 -7.84 -14.17 -4.65
C VAL A 239 -8.21 -14.19 -3.16
N ILE A 240 -9.48 -14.03 -2.84
CA ILE A 240 -9.97 -13.98 -1.45
C ILE A 240 -9.80 -15.33 -0.76
N ASP A 241 -10.19 -16.43 -1.40
CA ASP A 241 -9.97 -17.77 -0.87
C ASP A 241 -8.47 -18.07 -0.68
N GLY A 242 -7.65 -17.62 -1.62
CA GLY A 242 -6.19 -17.73 -1.51
C GLY A 242 -5.65 -17.00 -0.28
N LEU A 243 -6.07 -15.76 -0.05
CA LEU A 243 -5.66 -14.96 1.13
C LEU A 243 -6.08 -15.64 2.43
N LEU A 244 -7.36 -15.99 2.56
CA LEU A 244 -7.91 -16.59 3.78
C LEU A 244 -7.29 -17.97 4.06
N ARG A 245 -7.17 -18.82 3.04
CA ARG A 245 -6.57 -20.17 3.17
C ARG A 245 -5.12 -20.13 3.62
N ASN A 246 -4.37 -19.09 3.24
CA ASN A 246 -2.97 -18.92 3.60
C ASN A 246 -2.76 -18.03 4.83
N GLY A 247 -3.81 -17.82 5.63
CA GLY A 247 -3.74 -17.21 6.96
C GLY A 247 -3.66 -15.68 6.96
N TYR A 248 -4.07 -15.01 5.87
CA TYR A 248 -4.21 -13.55 5.89
C TYR A 248 -5.35 -13.14 6.83
N ALA A 249 -5.01 -12.34 7.84
CA ALA A 249 -5.95 -11.86 8.86
C ALA A 249 -6.05 -10.32 8.91
N GLY A 250 -5.46 -9.64 7.93
CA GLY A 250 -5.52 -8.18 7.81
C GLY A 250 -6.86 -7.68 7.24
N SER A 251 -6.90 -6.38 6.95
CA SER A 251 -8.05 -5.75 6.29
C SER A 251 -8.04 -6.02 4.78
N PHE A 252 -9.24 -6.03 4.21
CA PHE A 252 -9.46 -6.06 2.77
C PHE A 252 -9.79 -4.62 2.33
N ASP A 253 -8.77 -3.90 1.87
CA ASP A 253 -8.87 -2.47 1.60
C ASP A 253 -9.06 -2.22 0.11
N LEU A 254 -10.20 -1.61 -0.25
CA LEU A 254 -10.53 -1.24 -1.62
C LEU A 254 -9.65 -0.08 -2.10
N GLU A 255 -9.12 -0.21 -3.31
CA GLU A 255 -8.39 0.86 -3.99
C GLU A 255 -9.01 1.14 -5.35
N ILE A 256 -9.87 2.13 -5.41
CA ILE A 256 -10.60 2.48 -6.62
C ILE A 256 -10.28 3.93 -6.99
N ALA A 257 -9.71 4.14 -8.18
CA ALA A 257 -9.46 5.47 -8.70
C ALA A 257 -10.68 6.00 -9.44
N CYS A 258 -11.23 7.11 -8.96
CA CYS A 258 -12.36 7.80 -9.59
C CYS A 258 -11.90 9.08 -10.29
N LYS A 259 -12.48 9.38 -11.43
CA LYS A 259 -12.15 10.60 -12.20
C LYS A 259 -12.74 11.87 -11.57
N THR A 260 -13.86 11.71 -10.89
CA THR A 260 -14.58 12.82 -10.24
C THR A 260 -15.02 12.42 -8.83
N PRO A 261 -15.11 13.36 -7.88
CA PRO A 261 -15.62 13.09 -6.52
C PRO A 261 -17.04 12.50 -6.51
N ALA A 262 -17.87 12.84 -7.50
CA ALA A 262 -19.25 12.35 -7.58
C ALA A 262 -19.36 10.84 -7.83
N GLU A 263 -18.33 10.24 -8.43
CA GLU A 263 -18.30 8.79 -8.73
C GLU A 263 -17.94 7.94 -7.50
N VAL A 264 -17.25 8.51 -6.51
CA VAL A 264 -16.57 7.76 -5.43
C VAL A 264 -17.55 6.87 -4.65
N THR A 265 -18.65 7.44 -4.14
CA THR A 265 -19.62 6.66 -3.32
C THR A 265 -20.17 5.45 -4.10
N ALA A 266 -20.54 5.64 -5.36
CA ALA A 266 -21.10 4.55 -6.19
C ALA A 266 -20.05 3.48 -6.50
N ALA A 267 -18.82 3.89 -6.86
CA ALA A 267 -17.73 2.97 -7.17
C ALA A 267 -17.33 2.12 -5.95
N TYR A 268 -17.18 2.76 -4.80
CA TYR A 268 -16.83 2.05 -3.56
C TYR A 268 -17.95 1.17 -3.04
N ALA A 269 -19.22 1.58 -3.15
CA ALA A 269 -20.36 0.73 -2.83
C ALA A 269 -20.40 -0.54 -3.69
N LYS A 270 -20.08 -0.44 -4.98
CA LYS A 270 -20.02 -1.57 -5.91
C LYS A 270 -18.89 -2.55 -5.57
N GLY A 271 -17.67 -2.02 -5.36
CA GLY A 271 -16.54 -2.84 -4.93
C GLY A 271 -16.79 -3.53 -3.60
N LYS A 272 -17.36 -2.80 -2.62
CA LYS A 272 -17.76 -3.34 -1.31
C LYS A 272 -18.74 -4.51 -1.45
N ALA A 273 -19.81 -4.35 -2.23
CA ALA A 273 -20.79 -5.40 -2.44
C ALA A 273 -20.16 -6.66 -3.05
N THR A 274 -19.23 -6.50 -3.99
CA THR A 274 -18.51 -7.65 -4.57
C THR A 274 -17.67 -8.37 -3.52
N LEU A 275 -16.87 -7.63 -2.72
CA LEU A 275 -16.04 -8.26 -1.68
C LEU A 275 -16.87 -8.88 -0.57
N GLU A 276 -17.97 -8.26 -0.13
CA GLU A 276 -18.89 -8.85 0.87
C GLU A 276 -19.48 -10.16 0.38
N ARG A 277 -19.92 -10.22 -0.88
CA ARG A 277 -20.43 -11.45 -1.50
C ARG A 277 -19.37 -12.56 -1.50
N VAL A 278 -18.16 -12.26 -1.96
CA VAL A 278 -17.07 -13.24 -2.07
C VAL A 278 -16.62 -13.70 -0.68
N LEU A 279 -16.42 -12.77 0.26
CA LEU A 279 -16.07 -13.08 1.65
C LEU A 279 -17.16 -13.93 2.33
N GLY A 280 -18.44 -13.64 2.06
CA GLY A 280 -19.57 -14.40 2.59
C GLY A 280 -19.69 -15.81 2.03
N ALA A 281 -19.25 -16.03 0.79
CA ALA A 281 -19.26 -17.33 0.11
C ALA A 281 -18.01 -18.19 0.42
N SER A 282 -16.93 -17.59 0.94
CA SER A 282 -15.68 -18.31 1.21
C SER A 282 -15.84 -19.33 2.33
N LYS A 283 -15.34 -20.54 2.09
CA LYS A 283 -15.29 -21.64 3.08
C LYS A 283 -14.09 -21.57 4.03
N TYR A 284 -13.23 -20.59 3.86
CA TYR A 284 -12.00 -20.42 4.66
C TYR A 284 -12.10 -19.25 5.65
N ARG A 285 -13.28 -18.65 5.83
CA ARG A 285 -13.54 -17.54 6.76
C ARG A 285 -13.56 -17.99 8.21
#